data_6501a1ec915f456a5061d7ee3571b0b4
#
_entry.id   6501a1ec915f456a5061d7ee3571b0b4
#
_cell.length_a   1.000
_cell.length_b   1.000
_cell.length_c   1.000
_cell.angle_alpha   90.00
_cell.angle_beta   90.00
_cell.angle_gamma   90.00
#
_symmetry.space_group_name_H-M   'P 1'
#
loop_
_entity.id
_entity.type
_entity.pdbx_description
1 polymer ?
#
loop_
_entity_poly.entity_id
_entity_poly.type
_entity_poly.pdbx_seq_one_letter_code
_entity_poly.pdbx_strand_id
1 'polypeptide(L)'
;ARYFHSLRLLQRVKEIDPTIFTKSGIMVGLGESREEVMQVMDDMRSADIDFITIGQYLQPTRKHAPIDRFVTPEEFESYATMARARGFLMVSATPLTRSSHHADEDFAKLKAAREAQQAR
;
A
#
# COMPACT_ATOMS: atom_id res chain seq x y z
N ALA A 1 -8.31 -3.13 15.12
CA ALA A 1 -9.21 -4.22 14.82
C ALA A 1 -9.58 -4.30 13.35
N ARG A 2 -9.98 -3.19 12.75
CA ARG A 2 -10.34 -3.16 11.32
C ARG A 2 -9.17 -3.47 10.40
N TYR A 3 -8.00 -3.01 10.75
CA TYR A 3 -6.79 -3.22 9.99
C TYR A 3 -6.49 -4.72 9.80
N PHE A 4 -6.42 -5.46 10.88
CA PHE A 4 -6.13 -6.90 10.81
C PHE A 4 -7.25 -7.68 10.14
N HIS A 5 -8.49 -7.26 10.35
CA HIS A 5 -9.64 -7.90 9.72
C HIS A 5 -9.58 -7.75 8.19
N SER A 6 -9.26 -6.55 7.71
CA SER A 6 -9.12 -6.28 6.28
C SER A 6 -7.98 -7.09 5.66
N LEU A 7 -6.85 -7.20 6.35
CA LEU A 7 -5.72 -8.00 5.87
C LEU A 7 -6.08 -9.48 5.78
N ARG A 8 -6.83 -10.00 6.75
CA ARG A 8 -7.30 -11.38 6.72
C ARG A 8 -8.21 -11.66 5.54
N LEU A 9 -9.13 -10.74 5.25
CA LEU A 9 -10.01 -10.87 4.11
C LEU A 9 -9.24 -10.94 2.80
N LEU A 10 -8.25 -10.07 2.63
CA LEU A 10 -7.42 -10.05 1.43
C LEU A 10 -6.57 -11.31 1.33
N GLN A 11 -6.03 -11.78 2.43
CA GLN A 11 -5.28 -13.03 2.47
C GLN A 11 -6.16 -14.22 2.09
N ARG A 12 -7.40 -14.23 2.58
CA ARG A 12 -8.36 -15.29 2.24
C ARG A 12 -8.69 -15.31 0.76
N VAL A 13 -8.83 -14.14 0.14
CA VAL A 13 -9.05 -14.04 -1.30
C VAL A 13 -7.90 -14.70 -2.06
N LYS A 14 -6.66 -14.45 -1.63
CA LYS A 14 -5.48 -15.05 -2.24
C LYS A 14 -5.43 -16.57 -2.06
N GLU A 15 -5.87 -17.07 -0.93
CA GLU A 15 -5.95 -18.51 -0.69
C GLU A 15 -6.95 -19.19 -1.62
N ILE A 16 -8.07 -18.52 -1.88
CA ILE A 16 -9.12 -19.04 -2.78
C ILE A 16 -8.67 -18.98 -4.24
N ASP A 17 -8.06 -17.87 -4.64
CA ASP A 17 -7.58 -17.70 -6.02
C ASP A 17 -6.26 -16.93 -6.02
N PRO A 18 -5.12 -17.62 -6.08
CA PRO A 18 -3.81 -16.96 -6.04
C PRO A 18 -3.52 -16.07 -7.25
N THR A 19 -4.34 -16.12 -8.30
CA THR A 19 -4.15 -15.29 -9.49
C THR A 19 -4.72 -13.89 -9.33
N ILE A 20 -5.55 -13.66 -8.31
CA ILE A 20 -6.14 -12.35 -8.04
C ILE A 20 -5.08 -11.42 -7.45
N PHE A 21 -5.02 -10.20 -7.96
CA PHE A 21 -4.17 -9.14 -7.37
C PHE A 21 -4.92 -8.47 -6.23
N THR A 22 -4.22 -8.25 -5.12
CA THR A 22 -4.78 -7.53 -3.98
C THR A 22 -4.08 -6.20 -3.79
N LYS A 23 -4.84 -5.21 -3.35
CA LYS A 23 -4.37 -3.84 -3.16
C LYS A 23 -4.76 -3.36 -1.77
N SER A 24 -3.86 -2.67 -1.11
CA SER A 24 -4.16 -2.01 0.15
C SER A 24 -3.40 -0.68 0.21
N GLY A 25 -3.83 0.18 1.11
CA GLY A 25 -3.20 1.49 1.25
C GLY A 25 -3.02 1.89 2.70
N ILE A 26 -2.08 2.79 2.92
CA ILE A 26 -1.88 3.43 4.22
C ILE A 26 -1.85 4.93 4.04
N MET A 27 -2.33 5.63 5.07
CA MET A 27 -2.26 7.08 5.12
C MET A 27 -1.23 7.46 6.17
N VAL A 28 -0.35 8.38 5.84
CA VAL A 28 0.71 8.87 6.73
C VAL A 28 0.48 10.35 7.05
N GLY A 29 1.07 10.81 8.14
CA GLY A 29 0.86 12.18 8.62
C GLY A 29 -0.04 12.24 9.85
N LEU A 30 -0.26 11.09 10.52
CA LEU A 30 -1.07 10.97 11.73
C LEU A 30 -0.23 10.87 13.02
N GLY A 31 1.08 11.05 12.92
CA GLY A 31 1.99 10.92 14.06
C GLY A 31 2.65 9.55 14.17
N GLU A 32 2.54 8.73 13.13
CA GLU A 32 3.15 7.41 13.10
C GLU A 32 4.67 7.49 13.01
N SER A 33 5.35 6.51 13.59
CA SER A 33 6.79 6.38 13.44
C SER A 33 7.12 5.65 12.16
N ARG A 34 8.38 5.75 11.73
CA ARG A 34 8.87 5.04 10.57
C ARG A 34 8.77 3.53 10.78
N GLU A 35 9.05 3.06 11.98
CA GLU A 35 8.95 1.65 12.35
C GLU A 35 7.52 1.13 12.26
N GLU A 36 6.55 1.96 12.64
CA GLU A 36 5.14 1.58 12.49
C GLU A 36 4.75 1.39 11.04
N VAL A 37 5.22 2.27 10.14
CA VAL A 37 4.97 2.14 8.71
C VAL A 37 5.61 0.86 8.17
N MET A 38 6.84 0.58 8.58
CA MET A 38 7.55 -0.64 8.19
C MET A 38 6.80 -1.89 8.64
N GLN A 39 6.29 -1.88 9.86
CA GLN A 39 5.53 -3.01 10.41
C GLN A 39 4.25 -3.25 9.60
N VAL A 40 3.54 -2.18 9.24
CA VAL A 40 2.34 -2.29 8.41
C VAL A 40 2.67 -2.92 7.05
N MET A 41 3.78 -2.50 6.44
CA MET A 41 4.23 -3.07 5.18
C MET A 41 4.53 -4.57 5.31
N ASP A 42 5.19 -4.96 6.40
CA ASP A 42 5.49 -6.37 6.66
C ASP A 42 4.22 -7.19 6.84
N ASP A 43 3.25 -6.64 7.58
CA ASP A 43 1.95 -7.29 7.77
C ASP A 43 1.21 -7.46 6.44
N MET A 44 1.24 -6.45 5.59
CA MET A 44 0.65 -6.51 4.26
C MET A 44 1.30 -7.58 3.40
N ARG A 45 2.62 -7.69 3.43
CA ARG A 45 3.32 -8.74 2.67
C ARG A 45 3.03 -10.12 3.22
N SER A 46 2.86 -10.25 4.52
CA SER A 46 2.46 -11.52 5.12
C SER A 46 1.07 -11.96 4.66
N ALA A 47 0.22 -11.01 4.28
CA ALA A 47 -1.10 -11.28 3.71
C ALA A 47 -1.09 -11.37 2.18
N ASP A 48 0.10 -11.39 1.55
CA ASP A 48 0.28 -11.47 0.10
C ASP A 48 -0.33 -10.33 -0.69
N ILE A 49 -0.33 -9.14 -0.12
CA ILE A 49 -0.82 -7.97 -0.84
C ILE A 49 0.19 -7.57 -1.92
N ASP A 50 -0.29 -7.41 -3.14
CA ASP A 50 0.56 -7.14 -4.32
C ASP A 50 0.84 -5.67 -4.54
N PHE A 51 -0.15 -4.82 -4.27
CA PHE A 51 -0.07 -3.38 -4.58
C PHE A 51 -0.29 -2.57 -3.31
N ILE A 52 0.63 -1.66 -3.01
CA ILE A 52 0.50 -0.76 -1.87
C ILE A 52 0.41 0.69 -2.35
N THR A 53 -0.50 1.46 -1.74
CA THR A 53 -0.57 2.90 -1.92
C THR A 53 -0.26 3.58 -0.59
N ILE A 54 0.54 4.63 -0.63
CA ILE A 54 0.89 5.42 0.54
C ILE A 54 0.54 6.87 0.22
N GLY A 55 -0.39 7.44 0.97
CA GLY A 55 -0.85 8.79 0.72
C GLY A 55 -0.82 9.66 1.96
N GLN A 56 -0.88 10.97 1.77
CA GLN A 56 -0.96 11.92 2.86
C GLN A 56 -2.36 11.90 3.47
N TYR A 57 -2.43 11.75 4.79
CA TYR A 57 -3.71 11.88 5.49
C TYR A 57 -4.19 13.32 5.42
N LEU A 58 -5.44 13.49 5.01
CA LEU A 58 -6.11 14.78 5.00
C LEU A 58 -7.38 14.64 5.85
N GLN A 59 -7.51 15.48 6.86
CA GLN A 59 -8.66 15.44 7.77
C GLN A 59 -9.96 15.65 6.99
N PRO A 60 -10.85 14.64 6.88
CA PRO A 60 -12.07 14.80 6.10
C PRO A 60 -13.08 15.76 6.72
N THR A 61 -13.19 15.74 8.05
CA THR A 61 -14.06 16.65 8.80
C THR A 61 -13.42 16.96 10.15
N ARG A 62 -13.98 17.94 10.87
CA ARG A 62 -13.50 18.29 12.21
C ARG A 62 -13.63 17.15 13.23
N LYS A 63 -14.47 16.16 12.93
CA LYS A 63 -14.68 15.00 13.81
C LYS A 63 -13.57 13.95 13.67
N HIS A 64 -12.76 14.03 12.62
CA HIS A 64 -11.66 13.09 12.40
C HIS A 64 -10.38 13.61 13.04
N ALA A 65 -9.41 12.73 13.21
CA ALA A 65 -8.12 13.09 13.79
C ALA A 65 -7.48 14.23 12.98
N PRO A 66 -6.88 15.22 13.63
CA PRO A 66 -6.19 16.29 12.91
C PRO A 66 -4.93 15.78 12.24
N ILE A 67 -4.48 16.50 11.20
CA ILE A 67 -3.22 16.20 10.53
C ILE A 67 -2.09 16.51 11.51
N ASP A 68 -1.22 15.52 11.76
CA ASP A 68 -0.05 15.75 12.61
C ASP A 68 1.02 16.52 11.87
N ARG A 69 1.30 16.12 10.63
CA ARG A 69 2.24 16.82 9.76
C ARG A 69 2.03 16.42 8.30
N PHE A 70 2.57 17.24 7.42
CA PHE A 70 2.63 16.91 6.00
C PHE A 70 3.94 16.19 5.74
N VAL A 71 3.83 14.96 5.22
CA VAL A 71 4.98 14.12 4.90
C VAL A 71 5.66 14.68 3.64
N THR A 72 6.97 14.80 3.67
CA THR A 72 7.71 15.38 2.54
C THR A 72 7.78 14.42 1.36
N PRO A 73 8.00 14.95 0.13
CA PRO A 73 8.20 14.08 -1.03
C PRO A 73 9.36 13.10 -0.86
N GLU A 74 10.44 13.53 -0.19
CA GLU A 74 11.59 12.66 0.08
C GLU A 74 11.22 11.50 1.00
N GLU A 75 10.37 11.76 1.98
CA GLU A 75 9.87 10.71 2.87
C GLU A 75 8.98 9.72 2.14
N PHE A 76 8.12 10.22 1.23
CA PHE A 76 7.31 9.34 0.39
C PHE A 76 8.18 8.45 -0.48
N GLU A 77 9.23 9.01 -1.06
CA GLU A 77 10.16 8.24 -1.88
C GLU A 77 10.87 7.18 -1.05
N SER A 78 11.26 7.52 0.17
CA SER A 78 11.85 6.57 1.11
C SER A 78 10.89 5.43 1.42
N TYR A 79 9.63 5.73 1.69
CA TYR A 79 8.61 4.70 1.92
C TYR A 79 8.43 3.81 0.68
N ALA A 80 8.43 4.41 -0.51
CA ALA A 80 8.34 3.64 -1.75
C ALA A 80 9.50 2.66 -1.89
N THR A 81 10.73 3.10 -1.58
CA THR A 81 11.91 2.25 -1.60
C THR A 81 11.78 1.10 -0.61
N MET A 82 11.30 1.39 0.60
CA MET A 82 11.07 0.37 1.62
C MET A 82 10.05 -0.67 1.18
N ALA A 83 8.99 -0.22 0.52
CA ALA A 83 7.95 -1.11 0.03
C ALA A 83 8.48 -2.00 -1.11
N ARG A 84 9.21 -1.43 -2.04
CA ARG A 84 9.81 -2.21 -3.13
C ARG A 84 10.76 -3.27 -2.60
N ALA A 85 11.53 -2.94 -1.58
CA ALA A 85 12.46 -3.88 -0.95
C ALA A 85 11.73 -5.07 -0.30
N ARG A 86 10.45 -4.90 0.05
CA ARG A 86 9.63 -5.96 0.63
C ARG A 86 8.91 -6.81 -0.41
N GLY A 87 9.08 -6.48 -1.69
CA GLY A 87 8.55 -7.31 -2.77
C GLY A 87 7.15 -6.97 -3.25
N PHE A 88 6.63 -5.79 -2.91
CA PHE A 88 5.38 -5.33 -3.52
C PHE A 88 5.58 -5.19 -5.03
N LEU A 89 4.62 -5.69 -5.82
CA LEU A 89 4.71 -5.63 -7.27
C LEU A 89 4.53 -4.22 -7.79
N MET A 90 3.68 -3.44 -7.14
CA MET A 90 3.50 -2.02 -7.46
C MET A 90 3.44 -1.20 -6.19
N VAL A 91 4.05 -0.03 -6.24
CA VAL A 91 4.07 0.91 -5.13
C VAL A 91 3.71 2.29 -5.66
N SER A 92 2.72 2.92 -5.03
CA SER A 92 2.39 4.31 -5.30
C SER A 92 2.50 5.08 -3.98
N ALA A 93 3.45 6.01 -3.91
CA ALA A 93 3.70 6.79 -2.70
C ALA A 93 3.82 8.25 -3.09
N THR A 94 2.72 8.98 -3.00
CA THR A 94 2.65 10.39 -3.36
C THR A 94 1.75 11.15 -2.41
N PRO A 95 1.96 12.46 -2.23
CA PRO A 95 1.07 13.28 -1.41
C PRO A 95 -0.38 13.26 -1.90
N LEU A 96 -0.58 13.09 -3.21
CA LEU A 96 -1.89 13.05 -3.83
C LEU A 96 -2.05 11.72 -4.56
N THR A 97 -2.55 10.72 -3.84
CA THR A 97 -2.83 9.43 -4.45
C THR A 97 -4.22 9.47 -5.07
N ARG A 98 -4.28 9.51 -6.39
CA ARG A 98 -5.54 9.35 -7.11
C ARG A 98 -5.67 7.89 -7.50
N SER A 99 -6.75 7.28 -7.09
CA SER A 99 -6.87 5.84 -7.11
C SER A 99 -7.47 5.25 -8.38
N SER A 100 -7.86 6.00 -9.39
CA SER A 100 -8.66 5.39 -10.44
C SER A 100 -8.38 5.79 -11.88
N HIS A 101 -7.50 6.76 -12.12
CA HIS A 101 -7.31 7.26 -13.48
C HIS A 101 -6.61 6.28 -14.43
N HIS A 102 -5.89 5.30 -13.89
CA HIS A 102 -5.09 4.39 -14.71
C HIS A 102 -5.20 2.95 -14.23
N ALA A 103 -6.42 2.56 -13.81
CA ALA A 103 -6.65 1.23 -13.26
C ALA A 103 -6.25 0.13 -14.25
N ASP A 104 -6.54 0.30 -15.53
CA ASP A 104 -6.20 -0.67 -16.58
C ASP A 104 -4.69 -0.76 -16.78
N GLU A 105 -3.99 0.38 -16.78
CA GLU A 105 -2.54 0.42 -16.90
C GLU A 105 -1.87 -0.20 -15.68
N ASP A 106 -2.40 0.10 -14.50
CA ASP A 106 -1.88 -0.46 -13.24
C ASP A 106 -2.05 -1.98 -13.21
N PHE A 107 -3.20 -2.48 -13.66
CA PHE A 107 -3.44 -3.91 -13.75
C PHE A 107 -2.46 -4.58 -14.71
N ALA A 108 -2.23 -3.98 -15.88
CA ALA A 108 -1.28 -4.50 -16.85
C ALA A 108 0.15 -4.55 -16.28
N LYS A 109 0.55 -3.52 -15.54
CA LYS A 109 1.86 -3.47 -14.88
C LYS A 109 1.99 -4.55 -13.82
N LEU A 110 0.95 -4.77 -13.01
CA LEU A 110 0.93 -5.81 -11.99
C LEU A 110 1.08 -7.19 -12.61
N LYS A 111 0.34 -7.43 -13.69
CA LYS A 111 0.40 -8.70 -14.40
C LYS A 111 1.78 -8.96 -14.99
N ALA A 112 2.36 -7.95 -15.65
CA ALA A 112 3.70 -8.04 -16.21
C ALA A 112 4.76 -8.28 -15.14
N ALA A 113 4.65 -7.59 -14.00
CA ALA A 113 5.57 -7.75 -12.88
C ALA A 113 5.49 -9.16 -12.29
N ARG A 114 4.29 -9.72 -12.16
CA ARG A 114 4.09 -11.08 -11.67
C ARG A 114 4.71 -12.11 -12.63
N GLU A 115 4.46 -11.94 -13.93
CA GLU A 115 5.03 -12.83 -14.94
C GLU A 115 6.56 -12.80 -14.92
N ALA A 116 7.15 -11.61 -14.77
CA ALA A 116 8.59 -11.46 -14.65
C ALA A 116 9.15 -12.17 -13.42
N GLN A 117 8.44 -12.12 -12.28
CA GLN A 117 8.85 -12.84 -11.08
C GLN A 117 8.75 -14.34 -11.25
N GLN A 118 7.74 -14.82 -11.92
CA GLN A 118 7.53 -16.25 -12.14
C GLN A 118 8.51 -16.85 -13.16
N ALA A 119 9.03 -16.03 -14.05
CA ALA A 119 9.98 -16.44 -15.07
C ALA A 119 11.41 -16.63 -14.53
N ARG A 120 11.67 -16.22 -13.30
CA ARG A 120 13.02 -16.34 -12.69
C ARG A 120 13.29 -17.73 -12.13
#